data_12e769c9965da289498631158b7e3799
#
_entry.id   12e769c9965da289498631158b7e3799
#
_cell.length_a   1.000
_cell.length_b   1.000
_cell.length_c   1.000
_cell.angle_alpha   90.00
_cell.angle_beta   90.00
_cell.angle_gamma   90.00
#
_symmetry.space_group_name_H-M   'P 1'
#
loop_
_entity.id
_entity.type
_entity.pdbx_description
1 polymer ?
#
loop_
_entity_poly.entity_id
_entity_poly.type
_entity_poly.pdbx_seq_one_letter_code
_entity_poly.pdbx_strand_id
1 'polypeptide(L)'
;PSGSQVSDEQLGELIKENADLVLAPMMQGAVNYMHTGNRQATTNDRGFMVWNLGMDLQGNDMVLTKLTNWFADEYMFESIRAQTNAYTADRWYCYYKIVYQSNQILDLIPDDVTGKALVYKAQALTYRALAYYYLMCVYQDDYMHGGKDKAGVPLYLTVEGAKGRTPSTEVYSTITTDLQNAIA
;
A
#
# COMPACT_ATOMS: atom_id res chain seq x y z
N PRO A 1 9.63 4.99 -36.37
CA PRO A 1 9.21 6.20 -35.70
C PRO A 1 9.35 5.98 -34.22
N SER A 2 10.45 6.48 -33.65
CA SER A 2 10.63 6.55 -32.20
C SER A 2 9.62 7.56 -31.68
N GLY A 3 8.58 7.07 -30.98
CA GLY A 3 7.75 7.94 -30.18
C GLY A 3 8.66 8.69 -29.21
N SER A 4 8.60 10.01 -29.20
CA SER A 4 9.33 10.83 -28.23
C SER A 4 8.82 10.47 -26.84
N GLN A 5 9.63 9.77 -26.06
CA GLN A 5 9.36 9.62 -24.64
C GLN A 5 9.44 11.00 -24.00
N VAL A 6 8.42 11.36 -23.26
CA VAL A 6 8.41 12.58 -22.46
C VAL A 6 9.47 12.41 -21.36
N SER A 7 10.37 13.39 -21.20
CA SER A 7 11.39 13.35 -20.15
C SER A 7 10.78 13.66 -18.78
N ASP A 8 11.46 13.25 -17.70
CA ASP A 8 11.00 13.55 -16.33
C ASP A 8 10.92 15.06 -16.08
N GLU A 9 11.82 15.86 -16.69
CA GLU A 9 11.77 17.32 -16.65
C GLU A 9 10.52 17.88 -17.33
N GLN A 10 10.16 17.35 -18.49
CA GLN A 10 8.93 17.75 -19.19
C GLN A 10 7.67 17.34 -18.41
N LEU A 11 7.69 16.18 -17.75
CA LEU A 11 6.61 15.76 -16.84
C LEU A 11 6.52 16.68 -15.62
N GLY A 12 7.65 17.08 -15.04
CA GLY A 12 7.70 18.01 -13.91
C GLY A 12 7.08 19.37 -14.25
N GLU A 13 7.42 19.95 -15.41
CA GLU A 13 6.79 21.19 -15.87
C GLU A 13 5.29 21.03 -16.14
N LEU A 14 4.89 19.93 -16.76
CA LEU A 14 3.47 19.65 -16.99
C LEU A 14 2.69 19.49 -15.67
N ILE A 15 3.31 18.90 -14.64
CA ILE A 15 2.73 18.80 -13.29
C ILE A 15 2.51 20.19 -12.68
N LYS A 16 3.46 21.11 -12.85
CA LYS A 16 3.32 22.50 -12.38
C LYS A 16 2.17 23.22 -13.09
N GLU A 17 2.02 23.00 -14.38
CA GLU A 17 0.94 23.64 -15.18
C GLU A 17 -0.43 22.99 -14.91
N ASN A 18 -0.50 21.67 -14.93
CA ASN A 18 -1.74 20.90 -14.77
C ASN A 18 -1.48 19.54 -14.12
N ALA A 19 -1.40 19.53 -12.79
CA ALA A 19 -1.16 18.32 -11.99
C ALA A 19 -2.17 17.20 -12.26
N ASP A 20 -3.44 17.54 -12.51
CA ASP A 20 -4.50 16.56 -12.75
C ASP A 20 -4.24 15.68 -13.97
N LEU A 21 -3.63 16.26 -15.01
CA LEU A 21 -3.37 15.53 -16.27
C LEU A 21 -2.41 14.35 -16.08
N VAL A 22 -1.41 14.52 -15.23
CA VAL A 22 -0.37 13.50 -14.98
C VAL A 22 -0.69 12.68 -13.74
N LEU A 23 -0.99 13.34 -12.62
CA LEU A 23 -1.05 12.69 -11.31
C LEU A 23 -2.39 12.03 -11.00
N ALA A 24 -3.51 12.52 -11.55
CA ALA A 24 -4.81 11.90 -11.30
C ALA A 24 -4.91 10.45 -11.81
N PRO A 25 -4.49 10.10 -13.04
CA PRO A 25 -4.47 8.72 -13.50
C PRO A 25 -3.55 7.81 -12.66
N MET A 26 -2.39 8.33 -12.22
CA MET A 26 -1.43 7.59 -11.41
C MET A 26 -2.03 7.30 -10.01
N MET A 27 -2.64 8.31 -9.39
CA MET A 27 -3.33 8.16 -8.11
C MET A 27 -4.51 7.19 -8.21
N GLN A 28 -5.29 7.27 -9.29
CA GLN A 28 -6.37 6.31 -9.56
C GLN A 28 -5.82 4.88 -9.67
N GLY A 29 -4.64 4.70 -10.26
CA GLY A 29 -3.95 3.41 -10.29
C GLY A 29 -3.66 2.86 -8.90
N ALA A 30 -3.12 3.68 -7.98
CA ALA A 30 -2.89 3.29 -6.60
C ALA A 30 -4.19 2.91 -5.87
N VAL A 31 -5.24 3.73 -6.00
CA VAL A 31 -6.56 3.49 -5.40
C VAL A 31 -7.20 2.20 -5.93
N ASN A 32 -7.02 1.88 -7.19
CA ASN A 32 -7.59 0.68 -7.80
C ASN A 32 -7.08 -0.60 -7.12
N TYR A 33 -5.82 -0.65 -6.67
CA TYR A 33 -5.32 -1.80 -5.92
C TYR A 33 -6.02 -1.98 -4.57
N MET A 34 -6.52 -0.91 -3.96
CA MET A 34 -7.36 -1.01 -2.76
C MET A 34 -8.77 -1.50 -3.06
N HIS A 35 -9.34 -1.16 -4.21
CA HIS A 35 -10.69 -1.53 -4.58
C HIS A 35 -10.82 -2.93 -5.17
N THR A 36 -9.89 -3.32 -6.04
CA THR A 36 -10.04 -4.53 -6.85
C THR A 36 -9.12 -5.67 -6.43
N GLY A 37 -8.07 -5.39 -5.64
CA GLY A 37 -7.02 -6.37 -5.40
C GLY A 37 -6.32 -6.80 -6.71
N ASN A 38 -5.59 -7.89 -6.65
CA ASN A 38 -4.87 -8.44 -7.81
C ASN A 38 -5.64 -9.58 -8.51
N ARG A 39 -6.71 -10.09 -7.92
CA ARG A 39 -7.43 -11.27 -8.41
C ARG A 39 -8.65 -10.88 -9.25
N GLN A 40 -8.74 -11.48 -10.42
CA GLN A 40 -9.89 -11.30 -11.32
C GLN A 40 -11.09 -12.21 -10.97
N ALA A 41 -10.97 -13.04 -9.92
CA ALA A 41 -11.80 -14.22 -9.82
C ALA A 41 -13.25 -13.94 -9.39
N THR A 42 -13.50 -13.24 -8.31
CA THR A 42 -14.89 -12.96 -7.84
C THR A 42 -14.97 -11.66 -7.06
N THR A 43 -16.17 -11.12 -6.89
CA THR A 43 -16.43 -9.93 -6.07
C THR A 43 -16.12 -10.14 -4.59
N ASN A 44 -16.08 -11.40 -4.13
CA ASN A 44 -15.88 -11.75 -2.72
C ASN A 44 -14.40 -11.76 -2.30
N ASP A 45 -13.47 -11.74 -3.26
CA ASP A 45 -12.02 -11.84 -3.00
C ASP A 45 -11.29 -10.52 -3.24
N ARG A 46 -12.02 -9.38 -3.30
CA ARG A 46 -11.46 -8.14 -3.82
C ARG A 46 -11.33 -7.04 -2.79
N GLY A 47 -10.13 -6.51 -2.72
CA GLY A 47 -9.84 -5.20 -2.19
C GLY A 47 -9.84 -5.10 -0.67
N PHE A 48 -9.63 -3.91 -0.24
CA PHE A 48 -9.39 -3.51 1.14
C PHE A 48 -10.52 -3.92 2.10
N MET A 49 -11.78 -3.83 1.66
CA MET A 49 -12.92 -4.21 2.49
C MET A 49 -12.92 -5.69 2.82
N VAL A 50 -12.60 -6.53 1.83
CA VAL A 50 -12.52 -8.00 2.01
C VAL A 50 -11.33 -8.38 2.90
N TRP A 51 -10.20 -7.71 2.74
CA TRP A 51 -9.03 -7.95 3.57
C TRP A 51 -9.27 -7.59 5.03
N ASN A 52 -9.97 -6.47 5.30
CA ASN A 52 -10.34 -6.08 6.66
C ASN A 52 -11.36 -7.04 7.27
N LEU A 53 -12.38 -7.45 6.51
CA LEU A 53 -13.33 -8.46 6.96
C LEU A 53 -12.62 -9.77 7.36
N GLY A 54 -11.63 -10.21 6.58
CA GLY A 54 -10.81 -11.37 6.92
C GLY A 54 -10.02 -11.17 8.22
N MET A 55 -9.49 -9.98 8.47
CA MET A 55 -8.80 -9.65 9.72
C MET A 55 -9.77 -9.61 10.92
N ASP A 56 -10.96 -9.05 10.75
CA ASP A 56 -12.00 -9.01 11.79
C ASP A 56 -12.47 -10.42 12.18
N LEU A 57 -12.53 -11.34 11.21
CA LEU A 57 -12.85 -12.75 11.46
C LEU A 57 -11.76 -13.50 12.24
N GLN A 58 -10.53 -13.00 12.25
CA GLN A 58 -9.45 -13.51 13.10
C GLN A 58 -9.50 -12.92 14.53
N GLY A 59 -10.31 -11.90 14.75
CA GLY A 59 -10.55 -11.29 16.06
C GLY A 59 -11.65 -11.98 16.86
N ASN A 60 -12.06 -11.34 17.94
CA ASN A 60 -13.11 -11.82 18.81
C ASN A 60 -14.51 -11.22 18.52
N ASP A 61 -14.58 -10.28 17.58
CA ASP A 61 -15.78 -9.47 17.34
C ASP A 61 -16.73 -10.10 16.32
N MET A 62 -16.23 -11.05 15.52
CA MET A 62 -17.01 -11.71 14.49
C MET A 62 -16.95 -13.23 14.59
N VAL A 63 -18.07 -13.88 14.31
CA VAL A 63 -18.18 -15.35 14.30
C VAL A 63 -18.66 -15.83 12.95
N LEU A 64 -17.96 -16.80 12.38
CA LEU A 64 -18.38 -17.49 11.18
C LEU A 64 -19.33 -18.63 11.53
N THR A 65 -20.59 -18.54 11.10
CA THR A 65 -21.63 -19.54 11.45
C THR A 65 -21.54 -20.84 10.66
N LYS A 66 -20.79 -20.84 9.55
CA LYS A 66 -20.53 -22.04 8.73
C LYS A 66 -19.10 -22.05 8.21
N LEU A 67 -18.35 -23.12 8.45
CA LEU A 67 -16.99 -23.32 7.96
C LEU A 67 -16.89 -23.67 6.46
N THR A 68 -18.00 -23.70 5.74
CA THR A 68 -18.04 -23.83 4.28
C THR A 68 -18.06 -22.47 3.57
N ASN A 69 -17.89 -21.39 4.29
CA ASN A 69 -17.84 -20.04 3.75
C ASN A 69 -16.44 -19.75 3.12
N TRP A 70 -16.40 -18.78 2.22
CA TRP A 70 -15.18 -18.29 1.57
C TRP A 70 -14.09 -17.82 2.55
N PHE A 71 -14.49 -17.33 3.72
CA PHE A 71 -13.58 -16.83 4.76
C PHE A 71 -13.23 -17.89 5.83
N ALA A 72 -13.52 -19.15 5.60
CA ALA A 72 -13.19 -20.22 6.55
C ALA A 72 -11.70 -20.27 6.87
N ASP A 73 -10.84 -20.15 5.86
CA ASP A 73 -9.39 -20.15 6.01
C ASP A 73 -8.90 -18.98 6.87
N GLU A 74 -9.50 -17.79 6.72
CA GLU A 74 -9.19 -16.63 7.56
C GLU A 74 -9.63 -16.89 9.00
N TYR A 75 -10.87 -17.32 9.20
CA TYR A 75 -11.44 -17.62 10.52
C TYR A 75 -10.68 -18.73 11.27
N MET A 76 -10.21 -19.74 10.54
CA MET A 76 -9.43 -20.87 11.10
C MET A 76 -7.93 -20.55 11.23
N PHE A 77 -7.48 -19.34 10.91
CA PHE A 77 -6.08 -18.92 10.87
C PHE A 77 -5.21 -19.77 9.93
N GLU A 78 -5.79 -20.37 8.91
CA GLU A 78 -5.05 -21.18 7.92
C GLU A 78 -4.37 -20.30 6.86
N SER A 79 -5.01 -19.20 6.50
CA SER A 79 -4.48 -18.25 5.50
C SER A 79 -3.11 -17.68 5.89
N ILE A 80 -2.87 -17.41 7.17
CA ILE A 80 -1.60 -16.83 7.66
C ILE A 80 -0.45 -17.83 7.72
N ARG A 81 -0.72 -19.13 7.59
CA ARG A 81 0.29 -20.20 7.71
C ARG A 81 1.05 -20.47 6.41
N ALA A 82 0.55 -20.00 5.28
CA ALA A 82 1.15 -20.25 3.97
C ALA A 82 1.26 -18.97 3.15
N GLN A 83 2.48 -18.64 2.75
CA GLN A 83 2.73 -17.49 1.87
C GLN A 83 2.03 -17.61 0.49
N THR A 84 1.69 -18.82 0.09
CA THR A 84 0.98 -19.10 -1.17
C THR A 84 -0.54 -19.04 -1.01
N ASN A 85 -1.06 -18.87 0.21
CA ASN A 85 -2.49 -18.65 0.41
C ASN A 85 -2.91 -17.37 -0.31
N ALA A 86 -4.06 -17.45 -0.94
CA ALA A 86 -4.57 -16.40 -1.80
C ALA A 86 -4.68 -15.04 -1.08
N TYR A 87 -5.26 -15.00 0.10
CA TYR A 87 -5.43 -13.76 0.87
C TYR A 87 -4.09 -13.18 1.34
N THR A 88 -3.19 -14.02 1.81
CA THR A 88 -1.85 -13.61 2.23
C THR A 88 -1.06 -13.03 1.06
N ALA A 89 -1.01 -13.74 -0.07
CA ALA A 89 -0.28 -13.29 -1.25
C ALA A 89 -0.87 -12.01 -1.87
N ASP A 90 -2.20 -11.90 -1.91
CA ASP A 90 -2.89 -10.75 -2.51
C ASP A 90 -2.68 -9.46 -1.70
N ARG A 91 -2.83 -9.52 -0.38
CA ARG A 91 -2.53 -8.39 0.52
C ARG A 91 -1.10 -7.88 0.34
N TRP A 92 -0.11 -8.79 0.37
CA TRP A 92 1.29 -8.44 0.16
C TRP A 92 1.49 -7.74 -1.18
N TYR A 93 1.02 -8.34 -2.26
CA TYR A 93 1.15 -7.80 -3.60
C TYR A 93 0.49 -6.43 -3.73
N CYS A 94 -0.74 -6.29 -3.31
CA CYS A 94 -1.50 -5.05 -3.48
C CYS A 94 -0.95 -3.89 -2.64
N TYR A 95 -0.60 -4.12 -1.38
CA TYR A 95 0.00 -3.07 -0.56
C TYR A 95 1.34 -2.62 -1.13
N TYR A 96 2.19 -3.53 -1.61
CA TYR A 96 3.43 -3.13 -2.28
C TYR A 96 3.21 -2.46 -3.64
N LYS A 97 2.12 -2.76 -4.35
CA LYS A 97 1.74 -1.99 -5.54
C LYS A 97 1.33 -0.56 -5.20
N ILE A 98 0.63 -0.36 -4.09
CA ILE A 98 0.30 0.99 -3.60
C ILE A 98 1.59 1.75 -3.22
N VAL A 99 2.52 1.12 -2.50
CA VAL A 99 3.84 1.70 -2.20
C VAL A 99 4.57 2.09 -3.47
N TYR A 100 4.65 1.19 -4.45
CA TYR A 100 5.32 1.43 -5.72
C TYR A 100 4.70 2.61 -6.48
N GLN A 101 3.38 2.67 -6.62
CA GLN A 101 2.67 3.77 -7.27
C GLN A 101 2.86 5.10 -6.53
N SER A 102 2.82 5.06 -5.19
CA SER A 102 3.09 6.25 -4.38
C SER A 102 4.50 6.77 -4.58
N ASN A 103 5.52 5.89 -4.62
CA ASN A 103 6.90 6.28 -4.89
C ASN A 103 7.05 6.87 -6.29
N GLN A 104 6.42 6.28 -7.32
CA GLN A 104 6.45 6.85 -8.67
C GLN A 104 5.87 8.27 -8.71
N ILE A 105 4.77 8.53 -7.99
CA ILE A 105 4.17 9.86 -7.91
C ILE A 105 5.11 10.83 -7.19
N LEU A 106 5.69 10.41 -6.06
CA LEU A 106 6.60 11.25 -5.26
C LEU A 106 7.89 11.58 -6.02
N ASP A 107 8.43 10.62 -6.78
CA ASP A 107 9.65 10.80 -7.59
C ASP A 107 9.44 11.80 -8.76
N LEU A 108 8.19 11.92 -9.26
CA LEU A 108 7.86 12.83 -10.36
C LEU A 108 7.50 14.25 -9.90
N ILE A 109 7.08 14.44 -8.66
CA ILE A 109 6.63 15.75 -8.17
C ILE A 109 7.86 16.62 -7.82
N PRO A 110 8.07 17.77 -8.49
CA PRO A 110 9.14 18.70 -8.14
C PRO A 110 9.00 19.23 -6.70
N ASP A 111 10.13 19.64 -6.10
CA ASP A 111 10.14 20.14 -4.71
C ASP A 111 9.45 21.49 -4.57
N ASP A 112 9.43 22.30 -5.62
CA ASP A 112 8.88 23.67 -5.65
C ASP A 112 7.41 23.76 -6.08
N VAL A 113 6.67 22.64 -6.05
CA VAL A 113 5.25 22.63 -6.44
C VAL A 113 4.34 23.31 -5.41
N THR A 114 3.22 23.81 -5.92
CA THR A 114 2.15 24.44 -5.15
C THR A 114 0.77 23.92 -5.56
N GLY A 115 -0.27 24.32 -4.85
CA GLY A 115 -1.65 24.03 -5.24
C GLY A 115 -1.98 22.55 -5.33
N LYS A 116 -2.58 22.11 -6.43
CA LYS A 116 -3.04 20.72 -6.60
C LYS A 116 -1.92 19.68 -6.56
N ALA A 117 -0.72 20.00 -7.02
CA ALA A 117 0.39 19.07 -6.96
C ALA A 117 0.79 18.71 -5.52
N LEU A 118 0.70 19.68 -4.57
CA LEU A 118 0.87 19.40 -3.14
C LEU A 118 -0.20 18.46 -2.60
N VAL A 119 -1.44 18.58 -3.06
CA VAL A 119 -2.51 17.66 -2.67
C VAL A 119 -2.20 16.23 -3.11
N TYR A 120 -1.71 16.04 -4.34
CA TYR A 120 -1.30 14.71 -4.82
C TYR A 120 -0.07 14.19 -4.06
N LYS A 121 0.89 15.05 -3.69
CA LYS A 121 2.02 14.68 -2.83
C LYS A 121 1.53 14.18 -1.48
N ALA A 122 0.63 14.91 -0.84
CA ALA A 122 0.03 14.52 0.44
C ALA A 122 -0.75 13.19 0.33
N GLN A 123 -1.53 13.01 -0.74
CA GLN A 123 -2.24 11.75 -0.98
C GLN A 123 -1.27 10.59 -1.17
N ALA A 124 -0.21 10.74 -1.96
CA ALA A 124 0.78 9.70 -2.19
C ALA A 124 1.49 9.30 -0.89
N LEU A 125 1.90 10.26 -0.06
CA LEU A 125 2.47 10.01 1.27
C LEU A 125 1.48 9.26 2.17
N THR A 126 0.22 9.69 2.18
CA THR A 126 -0.83 9.04 2.99
C THR A 126 -1.09 7.59 2.55
N TYR A 127 -1.17 7.32 1.25
CA TYR A 127 -1.36 5.96 0.74
C TYR A 127 -0.14 5.08 0.99
N ARG A 128 1.08 5.60 0.91
CA ARG A 128 2.30 4.86 1.25
C ARG A 128 2.32 4.50 2.74
N ALA A 129 2.02 5.45 3.61
CA ALA A 129 1.92 5.23 5.04
C ALA A 129 0.84 4.19 5.39
N LEU A 130 -0.34 4.30 4.78
CA LEU A 130 -1.44 3.34 4.96
C LEU A 130 -1.05 1.92 4.55
N ALA A 131 -0.41 1.78 3.38
CA ALA A 131 0.05 0.48 2.89
C ALA A 131 1.09 -0.14 3.84
N TYR A 132 2.07 0.62 4.31
CA TYR A 132 3.04 0.13 5.29
C TYR A 132 2.41 -0.20 6.63
N TYR A 133 1.46 0.58 7.11
CA TYR A 133 0.73 0.27 8.33
C TYR A 133 0.06 -1.10 8.26
N TYR A 134 -0.69 -1.39 7.19
CA TYR A 134 -1.33 -2.70 7.02
C TYR A 134 -0.32 -3.83 6.76
N LEU A 135 0.77 -3.58 6.04
CA LEU A 135 1.86 -4.56 5.91
C LEU A 135 2.43 -4.93 7.28
N MET A 136 2.62 -3.97 8.17
CA MET A 136 3.11 -4.21 9.52
C MET A 136 2.07 -4.94 10.38
N CYS A 137 0.79 -4.61 10.28
CA CYS A 137 -0.27 -5.30 11.01
C CYS A 137 -0.43 -6.77 10.60
N VAL A 138 -0.23 -7.08 9.32
CA VAL A 138 -0.50 -8.43 8.78
C VAL A 138 0.75 -9.33 8.82
N TYR A 139 1.95 -8.78 8.58
CA TYR A 139 3.16 -9.58 8.33
C TYR A 139 4.25 -9.43 9.39
N GLN A 140 3.93 -8.74 10.49
CA GLN A 140 4.84 -8.57 11.61
C GLN A 140 4.13 -8.84 12.93
N ASP A 141 4.89 -9.21 13.95
CA ASP A 141 4.39 -9.32 15.30
C ASP A 141 3.96 -7.95 15.85
N ASP A 142 2.99 -7.95 16.76
CA ASP A 142 2.53 -6.74 17.43
C ASP A 142 3.72 -5.97 18.02
N TYR A 143 3.80 -4.69 17.66
CA TYR A 143 4.89 -3.81 18.04
C TYR A 143 5.08 -3.72 19.57
N MET A 144 3.99 -3.64 20.31
CA MET A 144 4.01 -3.54 21.77
C MET A 144 4.31 -4.87 22.47
N HIS A 145 4.08 -6.00 21.80
CA HIS A 145 4.28 -7.34 22.35
C HIS A 145 5.47 -8.08 21.72
N GLY A 146 6.58 -7.35 21.49
CA GLY A 146 7.84 -7.91 21.06
C GLY A 146 8.20 -7.71 19.59
N GLY A 147 7.30 -7.12 18.80
CA GLY A 147 7.56 -6.79 17.39
C GLY A 147 8.53 -5.62 17.19
N LYS A 148 8.66 -4.74 18.21
CA LYS A 148 9.55 -3.56 18.17
C LYS A 148 10.98 -3.89 17.80
N ASP A 149 11.52 -4.94 18.40
CA ASP A 149 12.95 -5.32 18.25
C ASP A 149 13.17 -6.32 17.11
N LYS A 150 12.13 -6.58 16.30
CA LYS A 150 12.18 -7.51 15.17
C LYS A 150 12.32 -6.78 13.84
N ALA A 151 12.69 -7.55 12.82
CA ALA A 151 12.66 -7.06 11.45
C ALA A 151 11.20 -6.88 11.00
N GLY A 152 10.87 -5.70 10.53
CA GLY A 152 9.57 -5.35 9.97
C GLY A 152 9.36 -5.93 8.56
N VAL A 153 8.96 -5.10 7.62
CA VAL A 153 8.81 -5.44 6.21
C VAL A 153 9.86 -4.71 5.36
N PRO A 154 10.14 -5.12 4.12
CA PRO A 154 11.00 -4.36 3.21
C PRO A 154 10.49 -2.93 3.01
N LEU A 155 11.34 -1.93 3.25
CA LEU A 155 11.00 -0.52 3.16
C LEU A 155 11.53 0.10 1.87
N TYR A 156 10.64 0.55 0.99
CA TYR A 156 10.95 1.22 -0.27
C TYR A 156 10.47 2.67 -0.22
N LEU A 157 11.38 3.61 -0.36
CA LEU A 157 11.08 5.05 -0.38
C LEU A 157 11.17 5.65 -1.79
N THR A 158 11.75 4.91 -2.70
CA THR A 158 11.88 5.22 -4.13
C THR A 158 11.58 3.98 -4.95
N VAL A 159 11.55 4.11 -6.28
CA VAL A 159 11.43 2.96 -7.18
C VAL A 159 12.79 2.27 -7.27
N GLU A 160 12.95 1.17 -6.57
CA GLU A 160 14.21 0.43 -6.44
C GLU A 160 14.03 -1.09 -6.45
N GLY A 161 15.12 -1.83 -6.53
CA GLY A 161 15.13 -3.29 -6.56
C GLY A 161 14.82 -3.96 -5.22
N ALA A 162 14.76 -5.29 -5.21
CA ALA A 162 14.42 -6.09 -4.03
C ALA A 162 15.36 -5.82 -2.84
N LYS A 163 14.76 -5.66 -1.66
CA LYS A 163 15.45 -5.45 -0.38
C LYS A 163 15.11 -6.54 0.64
N GLY A 164 15.97 -6.68 1.64
CA GLY A 164 15.66 -7.41 2.85
C GLY A 164 14.65 -6.67 3.74
N ARG A 165 14.24 -7.32 4.83
CA ARG A 165 13.36 -6.72 5.84
C ARG A 165 14.09 -5.60 6.59
N THR A 166 13.39 -4.51 6.80
CA THR A 166 13.87 -3.32 7.54
C THR A 166 13.45 -3.43 9.01
N PRO A 167 14.19 -2.89 9.99
CA PRO A 167 13.77 -2.86 11.38
C PRO A 167 12.36 -2.27 11.56
N SER A 168 11.54 -2.88 12.42
CA SER A 168 10.16 -2.43 12.68
C SER A 168 10.09 -0.96 13.09
N THR A 169 11.03 -0.50 13.92
CA THR A 169 11.11 0.90 14.38
C THR A 169 11.30 1.88 13.23
N GLU A 170 12.07 1.52 12.21
CA GLU A 170 12.32 2.35 11.03
C GLU A 170 11.07 2.41 10.13
N VAL A 171 10.37 1.29 9.95
CA VAL A 171 9.12 1.28 9.18
C VAL A 171 8.06 2.15 9.84
N TYR A 172 7.86 2.04 11.16
CA TYR A 172 6.90 2.90 11.89
C TYR A 172 7.32 4.37 11.93
N SER A 173 8.61 4.67 12.03
CA SER A 173 9.14 6.03 11.89
C SER A 173 8.81 6.63 10.53
N THR A 174 8.96 5.85 9.46
CA THR A 174 8.60 6.28 8.10
C THR A 174 7.10 6.53 7.96
N ILE A 175 6.25 5.63 8.48
CA ILE A 175 4.79 5.83 8.48
C ILE A 175 4.43 7.17 9.14
N THR A 176 5.00 7.44 10.32
CA THR A 176 4.76 8.68 11.07
C THR A 176 5.24 9.92 10.30
N THR A 177 6.44 9.85 9.72
CA THR A 177 7.03 10.94 8.94
C THR A 177 6.21 11.24 7.68
N ASP A 178 5.77 10.22 6.96
CA ASP A 178 4.92 10.39 5.77
C ASP A 178 3.61 11.08 6.13
N LEU A 179 2.95 10.67 7.22
CA LEU A 179 1.71 11.31 7.67
C LEU A 179 1.92 12.75 8.14
N GLN A 180 3.01 13.03 8.85
CA GLN A 180 3.36 14.40 9.26
C GLN A 180 3.61 15.29 8.04
N ASN A 181 4.36 14.82 7.05
CA ASN A 181 4.63 15.56 5.82
C ASN A 181 3.38 15.74 4.95
N ALA A 182 2.42 14.83 5.04
CA ALA A 182 1.15 14.94 4.32
C ALA A 182 0.21 16.00 4.90
N ILE A 183 0.37 16.34 6.19
CA ILE A 183 -0.46 17.33 6.90
C ILE A 183 0.15 18.74 6.82
N ALA A 184 1.47 18.84 6.68
CA ALA A 184 2.20 20.10 6.65
C ALA A 184 1.95 20.89 5.35
#